data_f45761b155699d24080c7a36765c1d06
#
_entry.id   f45761b155699d24080c7a36765c1d06
#
_cell.length_a   1.000
_cell.length_b   1.000
_cell.length_c   1.000
_cell.angle_alpha   90.00
_cell.angle_beta   90.00
_cell.angle_gamma   90.00
#
_symmetry.space_group_name_H-M   'P 1'
#
loop_
_entity.id
_entity.type
_entity.pdbx_description
1 polymer ?
#
loop_
_entity_poly.entity_id
_entity_poly.type
_entity_poly.pdbx_seq_one_letter_code
_entity_poly.pdbx_strand_id
1 'polypeptide(L)'
;MIGKSTVSCRKLGFLMGSLATGTLVVGLLMAAGGCAGGSPEPSGIDPEEGRSLFGGGSTQDSGHWTIVLAAFRGEEAPQAAQFALGRVSSEFGLSDARLEERGEAIVLAYGRFDGPEDPRAASELDRLQSIKRQEVRPFEQALLTPPQPRPGSNPQYDLLNVRQAYGTQYVYTLQIGSYGRSDGRQPDEAERREARSAAERAVATLRSEGEQAFYFHGPNFSSVTVGLFRAEDVDPQTGLRSASFYDLQAKFPYNLLNGAQRTVRLEGQAAQAQRSVLVRIPSR
;
A
#
# COMPACT_ATOMS: atom_id res chain seq x y z
N MET A 1 -58.59 14.06 32.11
CA MET A 1 -58.71 12.77 31.34
C MET A 1 -57.37 12.53 30.67
N ILE A 2 -56.67 11.54 31.17
CA ILE A 2 -55.27 11.27 30.86
C ILE A 2 -55.24 10.04 29.95
N GLY A 3 -54.78 10.22 28.71
CA GLY A 3 -54.57 9.13 27.78
C GLY A 3 -53.13 8.65 27.82
N LYS A 4 -52.88 7.46 28.37
CA LYS A 4 -51.58 6.73 28.29
C LYS A 4 -51.48 5.99 26.97
N SER A 5 -50.48 6.35 26.14
CA SER A 5 -50.04 5.54 25.01
C SER A 5 -48.83 4.73 25.41
N THR A 6 -49.01 3.42 25.46
CA THR A 6 -47.96 2.40 25.64
C THR A 6 -47.29 2.14 24.33
N VAL A 7 -46.01 2.43 24.20
CA VAL A 7 -45.17 2.02 23.06
C VAL A 7 -44.49 0.69 23.38
N SER A 8 -44.87 -0.32 22.61
CA SER A 8 -44.33 -1.68 22.69
C SER A 8 -42.91 -1.74 22.11
N CYS A 9 -41.96 -2.13 22.98
CA CYS A 9 -40.57 -2.37 22.60
C CYS A 9 -40.43 -3.75 21.99
N ARG A 10 -40.31 -3.83 20.66
CA ARG A 10 -39.94 -5.08 19.97
C ARG A 10 -38.44 -5.29 20.10
N LYS A 11 -38.05 -6.35 20.80
CA LYS A 11 -36.69 -6.90 20.83
C LYS A 11 -36.31 -7.35 19.43
N LEU A 12 -35.32 -6.67 18.83
CA LEU A 12 -34.63 -7.13 17.63
C LEU A 12 -33.46 -8.01 18.08
N GLY A 13 -33.52 -9.30 17.80
CA GLY A 13 -32.47 -10.26 18.09
C GLY A 13 -31.23 -9.97 17.24
N PHE A 14 -30.12 -9.79 17.90
CA PHE A 14 -28.80 -9.63 17.29
C PHE A 14 -28.26 -11.02 16.96
N LEU A 15 -28.34 -11.43 15.69
CA LEU A 15 -27.64 -12.61 15.19
C LEU A 15 -26.17 -12.24 15.02
N MET A 16 -25.33 -12.82 15.87
CA MET A 16 -23.88 -12.83 15.70
C MET A 16 -23.55 -13.65 14.43
N GLY A 17 -23.32 -12.94 13.33
CA GLY A 17 -22.70 -13.50 12.13
C GLY A 17 -21.20 -13.58 12.33
N SER A 18 -20.69 -14.80 12.43
CA SER A 18 -19.26 -15.13 12.41
C SER A 18 -18.65 -14.61 11.12
N LEU A 19 -17.73 -13.63 11.21
CA LEU A 19 -16.91 -13.20 10.07
C LEU A 19 -15.90 -14.30 9.75
N ALA A 20 -16.29 -15.16 8.82
CA ALA A 20 -15.36 -16.04 8.13
C ALA A 20 -14.38 -15.16 7.33
N THR A 21 -13.09 -15.29 7.63
CA THR A 21 -11.99 -14.80 6.82
C THR A 21 -12.10 -15.36 5.42
N GLY A 22 -12.68 -14.56 4.51
CA GLY A 22 -12.79 -14.89 3.09
C GLY A 22 -11.43 -14.82 2.44
N THR A 23 -10.77 -15.95 2.29
CA THR A 23 -9.66 -16.14 1.36
C THR A 23 -10.24 -16.00 -0.04
N LEU A 24 -9.95 -14.88 -0.71
CA LEU A 24 -10.36 -14.65 -2.11
C LEU A 24 -9.48 -15.52 -3.00
N VAL A 25 -9.90 -16.77 -3.20
CA VAL A 25 -9.34 -17.65 -4.23
C VAL A 25 -10.02 -17.28 -5.54
N VAL A 26 -9.31 -16.58 -6.41
CA VAL A 26 -9.72 -16.41 -7.80
C VAL A 26 -9.67 -17.80 -8.45
N GLY A 27 -10.83 -18.42 -8.57
CA GLY A 27 -10.98 -19.72 -9.21
C GLY A 27 -10.64 -19.63 -10.70
N LEU A 28 -9.44 -20.07 -11.04
CA LEU A 28 -9.04 -20.32 -12.42
C LEU A 28 -9.64 -21.67 -12.82
N LEU A 29 -10.62 -21.69 -13.73
CA LEU A 29 -11.24 -22.91 -14.26
C LEU A 29 -10.17 -23.84 -14.83
N MET A 30 -9.99 -24.99 -14.16
CA MET A 30 -9.29 -26.15 -14.69
C MET A 30 -10.21 -26.85 -15.69
N ALA A 31 -9.95 -26.69 -16.98
CA ALA A 31 -10.49 -27.64 -17.98
C ALA A 31 -9.66 -28.91 -17.92
N ALA A 32 -10.25 -29.98 -17.41
CA ALA A 32 -9.68 -31.31 -17.41
C ALA A 32 -9.61 -31.86 -18.85
N GLY A 33 -8.40 -31.93 -19.39
CA GLY A 33 -8.08 -32.73 -20.55
C GLY A 33 -7.10 -33.82 -20.14
N GLY A 34 -7.57 -35.02 -19.92
CA GLY A 34 -6.72 -36.15 -19.61
C GLY A 34 -5.99 -36.65 -20.82
N CYS A 35 -4.72 -37.06 -20.65
CA CYS A 35 -4.10 -38.19 -21.34
C CYS A 35 -2.85 -38.65 -20.57
N ALA A 36 -2.74 -39.94 -20.47
CA ALA A 36 -1.82 -40.72 -19.67
C ALA A 36 -0.35 -40.64 -20.12
N GLY A 37 0.55 -40.87 -19.16
CA GLY A 37 1.81 -41.56 -19.44
C GLY A 37 3.09 -40.82 -19.04
N GLY A 38 3.81 -41.38 -18.05
CA GLY A 38 5.25 -41.18 -17.88
C GLY A 38 5.61 -40.23 -16.73
N SER A 39 5.85 -40.77 -15.55
CA SER A 39 6.59 -40.10 -14.47
C SER A 39 8.05 -39.95 -14.82
N PRO A 40 8.62 -38.74 -14.82
CA PRO A 40 10.04 -38.55 -14.57
C PRO A 40 10.24 -38.29 -13.07
N GLU A 41 11.24 -38.95 -12.50
CA GLU A 41 11.73 -38.70 -11.14
C GLU A 41 12.10 -37.22 -10.92
N PRO A 42 11.88 -36.64 -9.74
CA PRO A 42 12.30 -35.29 -9.46
C PRO A 42 13.83 -35.27 -9.27
N SER A 43 14.55 -34.80 -10.27
CA SER A 43 15.91 -34.33 -10.07
C SER A 43 15.87 -33.09 -9.18
N GLY A 44 16.61 -33.18 -8.04
CA GLY A 44 16.65 -32.13 -7.02
C GLY A 44 17.04 -30.78 -7.64
N ILE A 45 16.13 -29.83 -7.54
CA ILE A 45 16.40 -28.44 -7.83
C ILE A 45 16.99 -27.83 -6.57
N ASP A 46 18.22 -27.31 -6.69
CA ASP A 46 18.94 -26.62 -5.63
C ASP A 46 18.14 -25.36 -5.26
N PRO A 47 17.89 -25.11 -3.95
CA PRO A 47 17.13 -23.90 -3.51
C PRO A 47 17.75 -22.57 -3.94
N GLU A 48 19.01 -22.55 -4.35
CA GLU A 48 19.68 -21.36 -4.88
C GLU A 48 19.36 -21.09 -6.36
N GLU A 49 19.00 -22.11 -7.15
CA GLU A 49 18.62 -21.90 -8.57
C GLU A 49 17.26 -21.22 -8.73
N GLY A 50 16.36 -21.33 -7.76
CA GLY A 50 15.07 -20.64 -7.78
C GLY A 50 15.18 -19.12 -7.73
N ARG A 51 16.27 -18.59 -7.19
CA ARG A 51 16.54 -17.14 -7.16
C ARG A 51 17.07 -16.58 -8.49
N SER A 52 17.65 -17.43 -9.33
CA SER A 52 18.22 -17.01 -10.61
C SER A 52 17.22 -17.03 -11.77
N LEU A 53 16.06 -17.70 -11.62
CA LEU A 53 15.01 -17.70 -12.64
C LEU A 53 14.23 -16.38 -12.71
N PHE A 54 14.29 -15.59 -11.67
CA PHE A 54 13.91 -14.17 -11.74
C PHE A 54 15.15 -13.43 -12.27
N GLY A 55 15.39 -13.52 -13.58
CA GLY A 55 16.46 -12.80 -14.24
C GLY A 55 16.51 -11.40 -13.71
N GLY A 56 17.67 -10.97 -13.19
CA GLY A 56 17.94 -9.69 -12.57
C GLY A 56 17.65 -8.50 -13.47
N GLY A 57 16.41 -8.32 -13.84
CA GLY A 57 15.83 -7.04 -14.15
C GLY A 57 15.68 -6.36 -12.81
N SER A 58 16.60 -5.45 -12.45
CA SER A 58 16.31 -4.42 -11.50
C SER A 58 15.03 -3.78 -12.01
N THR A 59 13.90 -4.17 -11.44
CA THR A 59 12.67 -3.41 -11.56
C THR A 59 12.94 -2.09 -10.86
N GLN A 60 13.61 -1.18 -11.55
CA GLN A 60 13.55 0.23 -11.23
C GLN A 60 12.08 0.58 -11.39
N ASP A 61 11.35 0.40 -10.29
CA ASP A 61 10.00 0.88 -10.18
C ASP A 61 10.02 2.35 -10.54
N SER A 62 9.47 2.64 -11.71
CA SER A 62 9.53 3.94 -12.36
C SER A 62 8.63 4.96 -11.66
N GLY A 63 8.06 4.64 -10.50
CA GLY A 63 7.14 5.53 -9.80
C GLY A 63 5.83 5.77 -10.55
N HIS A 64 5.48 4.88 -11.49
CA HIS A 64 4.24 4.95 -12.25
C HIS A 64 3.11 4.15 -11.59
N TRP A 65 1.90 4.64 -11.82
CA TRP A 65 0.69 3.88 -11.51
C TRP A 65 0.55 2.73 -12.49
N THR A 66 0.00 1.61 -12.03
CA THR A 66 -0.20 0.40 -12.85
C THR A 66 -1.59 -0.19 -12.61
N ILE A 67 -2.13 -0.86 -13.60
CA ILE A 67 -3.35 -1.64 -13.44
C ILE A 67 -2.97 -3.04 -12.98
N VAL A 68 -3.42 -3.45 -11.79
CA VAL A 68 -3.24 -4.81 -11.29
C VAL A 68 -4.38 -5.67 -11.82
N LEU A 69 -4.02 -6.70 -12.59
CA LEU A 69 -4.94 -7.66 -13.21
C LEU A 69 -5.26 -8.83 -12.28
N ALA A 70 -4.27 -9.29 -11.50
CA ALA A 70 -4.40 -10.39 -10.55
C ALA A 70 -3.33 -10.29 -9.45
N ALA A 71 -3.58 -10.94 -8.31
CA ALA A 71 -2.62 -11.06 -7.22
C ALA A 71 -2.53 -12.52 -6.76
N PHE A 72 -1.30 -13.01 -6.53
CA PHE A 72 -0.98 -14.37 -6.13
C PHE A 72 -0.28 -14.35 -4.78
N ARG A 73 -0.66 -15.28 -3.89
CA ARG A 73 -0.09 -15.41 -2.54
C ARG A 73 0.17 -16.88 -2.21
N GLY A 74 1.07 -17.11 -1.26
CA GLY A 74 1.45 -18.45 -0.82
C GLY A 74 2.61 -19.05 -1.63
N GLU A 75 2.97 -20.29 -1.31
CA GLU A 75 4.15 -20.95 -1.86
C GLU A 75 4.10 -21.16 -3.38
N GLU A 76 2.92 -21.38 -3.95
CA GLU A 76 2.73 -21.58 -5.39
C GLU A 76 2.57 -20.26 -6.18
N ALA A 77 2.60 -19.10 -5.49
CA ALA A 77 2.39 -17.81 -6.13
C ALA A 77 3.34 -17.53 -7.31
N PRO A 78 4.67 -17.86 -7.24
CA PRO A 78 5.57 -17.61 -8.35
C PRO A 78 5.19 -18.38 -9.62
N GLN A 79 4.86 -19.65 -9.48
CA GLN A 79 4.49 -20.50 -10.62
C GLN A 79 3.15 -20.08 -11.22
N ALA A 80 2.15 -19.82 -10.36
CA ALA A 80 0.83 -19.36 -10.79
C ALA A 80 0.90 -17.99 -11.49
N ALA A 81 1.70 -17.07 -10.99
CA ALA A 81 1.90 -15.76 -11.57
C ALA A 81 2.58 -15.84 -12.94
N GLN A 82 3.64 -16.68 -13.07
CA GLN A 82 4.34 -16.87 -14.32
C GLN A 82 3.44 -17.51 -15.40
N PHE A 83 2.65 -18.50 -15.01
CA PHE A 83 1.65 -19.11 -15.90
C PHE A 83 0.61 -18.07 -16.36
N ALA A 84 0.10 -17.26 -15.43
CA ALA A 84 -0.87 -16.20 -15.73
C ALA A 84 -0.28 -15.14 -16.68
N LEU A 85 0.99 -14.74 -16.49
CA LEU A 85 1.68 -13.80 -17.39
C LEU A 85 1.76 -14.35 -18.81
N GLY A 86 2.15 -15.60 -18.96
CA GLY A 86 2.20 -16.26 -20.29
C GLY A 86 0.83 -16.26 -20.98
N ARG A 87 -0.22 -16.60 -20.24
CA ARG A 87 -1.59 -16.61 -20.76
C ARG A 87 -2.08 -15.21 -21.14
N VAL A 88 -1.85 -14.22 -20.27
CA VAL A 88 -2.30 -12.84 -20.52
C VAL A 88 -1.64 -12.27 -21.77
N SER A 89 -0.36 -12.54 -21.98
CA SER A 89 0.36 -12.11 -23.17
C SER A 89 -0.13 -12.84 -24.44
N SER A 90 -0.29 -14.16 -24.39
CA SER A 90 -0.63 -14.97 -25.59
C SER A 90 -2.11 -14.93 -25.96
N GLU A 91 -3.01 -14.96 -24.96
CA GLU A 91 -4.45 -15.09 -25.19
C GLU A 91 -5.17 -13.75 -25.31
N PHE A 92 -4.64 -12.70 -24.67
CA PHE A 92 -5.27 -11.38 -24.61
C PHE A 92 -4.44 -10.28 -25.28
N GLY A 93 -3.22 -10.60 -25.76
CA GLY A 93 -2.33 -9.66 -26.44
C GLY A 93 -1.79 -8.55 -25.52
N LEU A 94 -1.80 -8.75 -24.20
CA LEU A 94 -1.35 -7.75 -23.21
C LEU A 94 0.18 -7.86 -23.03
N SER A 95 0.94 -7.43 -24.02
CA SER A 95 2.41 -7.54 -24.04
C SER A 95 3.14 -6.67 -23.02
N ASP A 96 2.49 -5.61 -22.49
CA ASP A 96 3.04 -4.75 -21.41
C ASP A 96 2.71 -5.29 -20.00
N ALA A 97 2.15 -6.50 -19.92
CA ALA A 97 1.95 -7.18 -18.64
C ALA A 97 3.30 -7.66 -18.08
N ARG A 98 3.45 -7.54 -16.77
CA ARG A 98 4.66 -7.94 -16.03
C ARG A 98 4.32 -8.38 -14.61
N LEU A 99 5.22 -9.11 -13.98
CA LEU A 99 5.11 -9.47 -12.58
C LEU A 99 5.82 -8.42 -11.72
N GLU A 100 5.15 -8.03 -10.63
CA GLU A 100 5.71 -7.15 -9.60
C GLU A 100 5.49 -7.80 -8.22
N GLU A 101 6.52 -7.76 -7.38
CA GLU A 101 6.36 -8.14 -5.97
C GLU A 101 5.75 -6.99 -5.19
N ARG A 102 4.66 -7.24 -4.46
CA ARG A 102 3.96 -6.24 -3.62
C ARG A 102 3.67 -6.82 -2.24
N GLY A 103 4.57 -6.54 -1.30
CA GLY A 103 4.53 -7.17 0.03
C GLY A 103 4.69 -8.69 -0.08
N GLU A 104 3.74 -9.45 0.44
CA GLU A 104 3.73 -10.92 0.38
C GLU A 104 3.03 -11.47 -0.88
N ALA A 105 2.68 -10.63 -1.82
CA ALA A 105 1.99 -11.01 -3.05
C ALA A 105 2.84 -10.74 -4.27
N ILE A 106 2.74 -11.61 -5.29
CA ILE A 106 3.17 -11.34 -6.65
C ILE A 106 1.93 -10.87 -7.41
N VAL A 107 2.01 -9.69 -8.01
CA VAL A 107 0.90 -9.16 -8.81
C VAL A 107 1.22 -9.15 -10.29
N LEU A 108 0.21 -9.42 -11.10
CA LEU A 108 0.27 -9.25 -12.55
C LEU A 108 -0.16 -7.81 -12.84
N ALA A 109 0.81 -6.97 -13.15
CA ALA A 109 0.66 -5.55 -13.42
C ALA A 109 0.67 -5.26 -14.92
N TYR A 110 -0.08 -4.26 -15.35
CA TYR A 110 -0.17 -3.84 -16.75
C TYR A 110 -0.13 -2.32 -16.88
N GLY A 111 0.57 -1.84 -17.89
CA GLY A 111 0.67 -0.42 -18.23
C GLY A 111 1.54 0.38 -17.27
N ARG A 112 1.78 1.64 -17.66
CA ARG A 112 2.45 2.67 -16.86
C ARG A 112 1.74 3.99 -17.06
N PHE A 113 1.21 4.55 -15.97
CA PHE A 113 0.40 5.76 -15.96
C PHE A 113 0.99 6.79 -15.01
N ASP A 114 0.79 8.05 -15.30
CA ASP A 114 1.39 9.14 -14.52
C ASP A 114 0.64 9.39 -13.20
N GLY A 115 -0.64 8.96 -13.12
CA GLY A 115 -1.44 9.14 -11.92
C GLY A 115 -2.86 8.63 -12.07
N PRO A 116 -3.69 8.76 -11.03
CA PRO A 116 -5.11 8.37 -11.10
C PRO A 116 -5.92 9.27 -12.03
N GLU A 117 -5.44 10.50 -12.29
CA GLU A 117 -6.06 11.47 -13.21
C GLU A 117 -5.57 11.31 -14.66
N ASP A 118 -4.67 10.35 -14.94
CA ASP A 118 -4.23 10.06 -16.30
C ASP A 118 -5.42 9.51 -17.11
N PRO A 119 -5.89 10.21 -18.16
CA PRO A 119 -7.04 9.77 -18.93
C PRO A 119 -6.82 8.44 -19.64
N ARG A 120 -5.55 8.07 -19.92
CA ARG A 120 -5.20 6.76 -20.48
C ARG A 120 -5.45 5.66 -19.45
N ALA A 121 -5.22 5.93 -18.15
CA ALA A 121 -5.43 4.94 -17.09
C ALA A 121 -6.90 4.55 -16.97
N ALA A 122 -7.81 5.53 -16.96
CA ALA A 122 -9.24 5.28 -16.86
C ALA A 122 -9.76 4.49 -18.09
N SER A 123 -9.44 4.94 -19.30
CA SER A 123 -9.91 4.28 -20.51
C SER A 123 -9.33 2.88 -20.68
N GLU A 124 -8.08 2.65 -20.24
CA GLU A 124 -7.46 1.35 -20.32
C GLU A 124 -8.01 0.39 -19.25
N LEU A 125 -8.31 0.89 -18.05
CA LEU A 125 -8.98 0.10 -17.01
C LEU A 125 -10.37 -0.36 -17.47
N ASP A 126 -11.18 0.56 -18.04
CA ASP A 126 -12.52 0.23 -18.59
C ASP A 126 -12.41 -0.80 -19.72
N ARG A 127 -11.43 -0.64 -20.61
CA ARG A 127 -11.16 -1.58 -21.70
C ARG A 127 -10.86 -2.98 -21.15
N LEU A 128 -9.95 -3.08 -20.17
CA LEU A 128 -9.56 -4.36 -19.57
C LEU A 128 -10.73 -5.02 -18.84
N GLN A 129 -11.48 -4.28 -18.04
CA GLN A 129 -12.64 -4.80 -17.30
C GLN A 129 -13.78 -5.25 -18.25
N SER A 130 -13.85 -4.70 -19.46
CA SER A 130 -14.85 -5.06 -20.47
C SER A 130 -14.49 -6.33 -21.26
N ILE A 131 -13.25 -6.81 -21.21
CA ILE A 131 -12.81 -8.01 -21.92
C ILE A 131 -13.63 -9.22 -21.45
N LYS A 132 -14.28 -9.89 -22.40
CA LYS A 132 -15.05 -11.12 -22.17
C LYS A 132 -14.44 -12.28 -22.93
N ARG A 133 -14.43 -13.45 -22.30
CA ARG A 133 -14.11 -14.71 -22.94
C ARG A 133 -15.05 -15.82 -22.43
N GLN A 134 -15.86 -16.40 -23.30
CA GLN A 134 -16.80 -17.45 -22.94
C GLN A 134 -17.65 -17.09 -21.69
N GLU A 135 -18.34 -15.96 -21.72
CA GLU A 135 -19.18 -15.42 -20.62
C GLU A 135 -18.42 -15.00 -19.33
N VAL A 136 -17.09 -15.17 -19.25
CA VAL A 136 -16.28 -14.75 -18.11
C VAL A 136 -15.58 -13.42 -18.43
N ARG A 137 -15.50 -12.55 -17.44
CA ARG A 137 -14.69 -11.32 -17.47
C ARG A 137 -13.44 -11.51 -16.60
N PRO A 138 -12.33 -11.96 -17.19
CA PRO A 138 -11.16 -12.34 -16.41
C PRO A 138 -10.51 -11.19 -15.66
N PHE A 139 -10.75 -9.93 -16.11
CA PHE A 139 -10.17 -8.73 -15.52
C PHE A 139 -11.22 -7.79 -14.89
N GLU A 140 -12.40 -8.29 -14.56
CA GLU A 140 -13.47 -7.50 -13.95
C GLU A 140 -13.02 -6.81 -12.65
N GLN A 141 -12.13 -7.46 -11.89
CA GLN A 141 -11.57 -6.94 -10.64
C GLN A 141 -10.25 -6.19 -10.81
N ALA A 142 -9.84 -5.91 -12.05
CA ALA A 142 -8.66 -5.09 -12.30
C ALA A 142 -8.82 -3.71 -11.66
N LEU A 143 -7.74 -3.19 -11.08
CA LEU A 143 -7.76 -1.88 -10.43
C LEU A 143 -6.47 -1.13 -10.65
N LEU A 144 -6.58 0.20 -10.77
CA LEU A 144 -5.45 1.10 -10.85
C LEU A 144 -4.83 1.25 -9.46
N THR A 145 -3.53 0.99 -9.35
CA THR A 145 -2.80 1.00 -8.09
C THR A 145 -1.61 1.97 -8.14
N PRO A 146 -1.32 2.65 -7.02
CA PRO A 146 -0.15 3.53 -6.96
C PRO A 146 1.16 2.74 -7.03
N PRO A 147 2.26 3.42 -7.40
CA PRO A 147 3.59 2.84 -7.29
C PRO A 147 3.90 2.46 -5.84
N GLN A 148 4.74 1.44 -5.69
CA GLN A 148 5.15 1.00 -4.35
C GLN A 148 6.03 2.03 -3.65
N PRO A 149 5.96 2.10 -2.31
CA PRO A 149 6.94 2.83 -1.53
C PRO A 149 8.34 2.28 -1.78
N ARG A 150 9.31 3.15 -1.98
CA ARG A 150 10.71 2.74 -2.16
C ARG A 150 11.42 2.64 -0.81
N PRO A 151 12.28 1.63 -0.63
CA PRO A 151 13.18 1.59 0.51
C PRO A 151 14.09 2.82 0.52
N GLY A 152 14.37 3.35 1.71
CA GLY A 152 15.35 4.42 1.87
C GLY A 152 16.78 3.90 1.98
N SER A 153 17.73 4.83 2.07
CA SER A 153 19.17 4.52 2.10
C SER A 153 19.62 3.85 3.40
N ASN A 154 18.94 4.13 4.53
CA ASN A 154 19.24 3.52 5.82
C ASN A 154 18.05 2.69 6.33
N PRO A 155 18.11 1.34 6.27
CA PRO A 155 17.01 0.48 6.71
C PRO A 155 16.57 0.68 8.17
N GLN A 156 17.45 1.14 9.06
CA GLN A 156 17.12 1.39 10.47
C GLN A 156 16.20 2.60 10.68
N TYR A 157 16.21 3.53 9.72
CA TYR A 157 15.43 4.76 9.76
C TYR A 157 14.22 4.72 8.84
N ASP A 158 14.05 3.61 8.10
CA ASP A 158 12.93 3.41 7.20
C ASP A 158 11.71 2.89 7.96
N LEU A 159 10.60 3.63 7.88
CA LEU A 159 9.34 3.28 8.54
C LEU A 159 8.78 1.92 8.08
N LEU A 160 9.10 1.48 6.86
CA LEU A 160 8.75 0.17 6.34
C LEU A 160 9.33 -0.99 7.16
N ASN A 161 10.45 -0.76 7.83
CA ASN A 161 11.15 -1.78 8.62
C ASN A 161 10.80 -1.75 10.11
N VAL A 162 10.03 -0.77 10.57
CA VAL A 162 9.73 -0.56 11.99
C VAL A 162 9.10 -1.80 12.63
N ARG A 163 8.13 -2.43 11.96
CA ARG A 163 7.46 -3.61 12.50
C ARG A 163 8.40 -4.80 12.68
N GLN A 164 9.37 -4.95 11.80
CA GLN A 164 10.40 -5.97 11.90
C GLN A 164 11.43 -5.65 13.00
N ALA A 165 11.85 -4.39 13.12
CA ALA A 165 12.90 -3.96 14.04
C ALA A 165 12.41 -3.74 15.48
N TYR A 166 11.19 -3.23 15.65
CA TYR A 166 10.64 -2.84 16.97
C TYR A 166 9.43 -3.68 17.40
N GLY A 167 8.87 -4.47 16.51
CA GLY A 167 7.73 -5.35 16.78
C GLY A 167 6.41 -4.86 16.18
N THR A 168 5.49 -5.82 15.98
CA THR A 168 4.18 -5.60 15.33
C THR A 168 3.15 -4.86 16.20
N GLN A 169 3.43 -4.72 17.52
CA GLN A 169 2.61 -3.97 18.45
C GLN A 169 2.58 -2.47 18.16
N TYR A 170 3.60 -1.94 17.49
CA TYR A 170 3.63 -0.54 17.08
C TYR A 170 2.86 -0.36 15.77
N VAL A 171 1.78 0.40 15.83
CA VAL A 171 0.84 0.60 14.72
C VAL A 171 0.75 2.04 14.25
N TYR A 172 1.23 3.00 15.06
CA TYR A 172 1.16 4.42 14.75
C TYR A 172 2.48 5.14 14.99
N THR A 173 2.66 6.27 14.31
CA THR A 173 3.77 7.22 14.49
C THR A 173 3.25 8.64 14.25
N LEU A 174 3.93 9.66 14.74
CA LEU A 174 3.55 11.06 14.56
C LEU A 174 4.27 11.65 13.35
N GLN A 175 3.54 11.98 12.29
CA GLN A 175 4.08 12.67 11.13
C GLN A 175 4.28 14.16 11.45
N ILE A 176 5.51 14.63 11.32
CA ILE A 176 5.94 16.01 11.63
C ILE A 176 6.39 16.76 10.39
N GLY A 177 6.53 16.10 9.25
CA GLY A 177 6.93 16.75 8.02
C GLY A 177 6.76 15.89 6.79
N SER A 178 6.71 16.54 5.65
CA SER A 178 6.72 15.94 4.33
C SER A 178 7.58 16.77 3.37
N TYR A 179 8.16 16.09 2.39
CA TYR A 179 8.98 16.69 1.33
C TYR A 179 8.39 16.31 -0.01
N GLY A 180 8.25 17.25 -0.91
CA GLY A 180 7.66 17.06 -2.23
C GLY A 180 7.04 18.34 -2.78
N ARG A 181 6.30 18.22 -3.86
CA ARG A 181 5.65 19.38 -4.52
C ARG A 181 4.50 19.94 -3.68
N SER A 182 4.37 21.26 -3.70
CA SER A 182 3.27 21.97 -3.00
C SER A 182 2.06 22.28 -3.90
N ASP A 183 2.20 22.11 -5.23
CA ASP A 183 1.21 22.52 -6.23
C ASP A 183 0.25 21.40 -6.67
N GLY A 184 0.34 20.22 -6.04
CA GLY A 184 -0.54 19.08 -6.33
C GLY A 184 -0.21 18.31 -7.62
N ARG A 185 0.74 18.77 -8.43
CA ARG A 185 1.17 18.04 -9.62
C ARG A 185 2.01 16.83 -9.24
N GLN A 186 2.02 15.81 -10.10
CA GLN A 186 2.89 14.66 -9.93
C GLN A 186 4.36 15.09 -10.04
N PRO A 187 5.23 14.69 -9.09
CA PRO A 187 6.65 14.97 -9.16
C PRO A 187 7.33 14.14 -10.23
N ASP A 188 8.29 14.72 -10.92
CA ASP A 188 9.20 13.96 -11.77
C ASP A 188 10.21 13.15 -10.94
N GLU A 189 11.06 12.34 -11.60
CA GLU A 189 12.01 11.49 -10.88
C GLU A 189 13.13 12.27 -10.18
N ALA A 190 13.51 13.45 -10.69
CA ALA A 190 14.50 14.31 -10.04
C ALA A 190 13.92 14.93 -8.76
N GLU A 191 12.70 15.43 -8.83
CA GLU A 191 11.94 15.97 -7.70
C GLU A 191 11.68 14.91 -6.62
N ARG A 192 11.35 13.66 -7.03
CA ARG A 192 11.23 12.54 -6.08
C ARG A 192 12.54 12.21 -5.39
N ARG A 193 13.66 12.18 -6.11
CA ARG A 193 14.98 11.94 -5.51
C ARG A 193 15.36 13.03 -4.52
N GLU A 194 15.12 14.29 -4.87
CA GLU A 194 15.35 15.42 -3.98
C GLU A 194 14.53 15.34 -2.70
N ALA A 195 13.23 15.05 -2.82
CA ALA A 195 12.33 14.88 -1.68
C ALA A 195 12.76 13.72 -0.76
N ARG A 196 13.20 12.59 -1.32
CA ARG A 196 13.75 11.46 -0.54
C ARG A 196 15.01 11.87 0.21
N SER A 197 15.97 12.46 -0.49
CA SER A 197 17.22 12.91 0.12
C SER A 197 16.99 13.95 1.23
N ALA A 198 16.03 14.86 1.05
CA ALA A 198 15.68 15.86 2.07
C ALA A 198 15.06 15.21 3.32
N ALA A 199 14.14 14.26 3.14
CA ALA A 199 13.54 13.52 4.26
C ALA A 199 14.56 12.69 5.03
N GLU A 200 15.47 12.00 4.32
CA GLU A 200 16.55 11.21 4.94
C GLU A 200 17.50 12.09 5.76
N ARG A 201 17.88 13.26 5.23
CA ARG A 201 18.70 14.24 5.98
C ARG A 201 17.97 14.74 7.22
N ALA A 202 16.69 15.06 7.12
CA ALA A 202 15.90 15.52 8.27
C ALA A 202 15.82 14.45 9.37
N VAL A 203 15.62 13.19 8.99
CA VAL A 203 15.65 12.06 9.95
C VAL A 203 17.03 11.90 10.57
N ALA A 204 18.12 11.98 9.79
CA ALA A 204 19.46 11.87 10.33
C ALA A 204 19.75 12.98 11.36
N THR A 205 19.31 14.21 11.11
CA THR A 205 19.43 15.33 12.07
C THR A 205 18.63 15.05 13.35
N LEU A 206 17.36 14.68 13.25
CA LEU A 206 16.52 14.34 14.40
C LEU A 206 17.13 13.21 15.24
N ARG A 207 17.66 12.18 14.57
CA ARG A 207 18.35 11.06 15.23
C ARG A 207 19.60 11.53 15.97
N SER A 208 20.38 12.45 15.42
CA SER A 208 21.54 13.02 16.11
C SER A 208 21.17 13.86 17.33
N GLU A 209 19.94 14.39 17.37
CA GLU A 209 19.35 15.11 18.50
C GLU A 209 18.70 14.17 19.54
N GLY A 210 18.75 12.84 19.32
CA GLY A 210 18.22 11.82 20.22
C GLY A 210 16.76 11.44 19.96
N GLU A 211 16.13 11.95 18.89
CA GLU A 211 14.76 11.61 18.55
C GLU A 211 14.63 10.25 17.88
N GLN A 212 13.55 9.55 18.19
CA GLN A 212 13.18 8.31 17.48
C GLN A 212 12.45 8.68 16.19
N ALA A 213 13.21 9.07 15.14
CA ALA A 213 12.67 9.53 13.87
C ALA A 213 12.80 8.50 12.76
N PHE A 214 11.86 8.54 11.81
CA PHE A 214 11.79 7.65 10.64
C PHE A 214 11.35 8.42 9.42
N TYR A 215 11.77 7.95 8.23
CA TYR A 215 11.23 8.42 6.96
C TYR A 215 10.38 7.34 6.29
N PHE A 216 9.50 7.79 5.41
CA PHE A 216 8.71 6.92 4.52
C PHE A 216 8.65 7.56 3.14
N HIS A 217 9.06 6.82 2.11
CA HIS A 217 9.07 7.28 0.72
C HIS A 217 7.84 6.79 -0.03
N GLY A 218 6.82 7.62 -0.06
CA GLY A 218 5.64 7.41 -0.88
C GLY A 218 5.84 7.83 -2.35
N PRO A 219 4.82 7.64 -3.19
CA PRO A 219 4.91 7.96 -4.62
C PRO A 219 5.10 9.46 -4.91
N ASN A 220 4.49 10.33 -4.12
CA ASN A 220 4.48 11.77 -4.36
C ASN A 220 5.23 12.58 -3.30
N PHE A 221 5.34 12.04 -2.09
CA PHE A 221 5.96 12.69 -0.94
C PHE A 221 6.84 11.72 -0.17
N SER A 222 7.88 12.27 0.44
CA SER A 222 8.66 11.58 1.46
C SER A 222 8.29 12.18 2.81
N SER A 223 7.76 11.36 3.72
CA SER A 223 7.31 11.79 5.04
C SER A 223 8.41 11.60 6.08
N VAL A 224 8.40 12.45 7.10
CA VAL A 224 9.22 12.34 8.32
C VAL A 224 8.29 12.17 9.51
N THR A 225 8.56 11.15 10.32
CA THR A 225 7.75 10.79 11.49
C THR A 225 8.63 10.62 12.72
N VAL A 226 8.04 10.79 13.92
CA VAL A 226 8.71 10.60 15.20
C VAL A 226 7.88 9.76 16.15
N GLY A 227 8.55 9.01 17.01
CA GLY A 227 7.93 8.15 18.01
C GLY A 227 7.18 6.93 17.42
N LEU A 228 6.94 5.98 18.27
CA LEU A 228 6.20 4.76 17.95
C LEU A 228 5.09 4.57 18.99
N PHE A 229 3.87 4.38 18.54
CA PHE A 229 2.68 4.23 19.38
C PHE A 229 1.97 2.92 19.10
N ARG A 230 1.43 2.33 20.14
CA ARG A 230 0.65 1.09 20.07
C ARG A 230 -0.83 1.40 19.80
N ALA A 231 -1.62 0.35 19.55
CA ALA A 231 -3.07 0.51 19.40
C ALA A 231 -3.73 1.09 20.65
N GLU A 232 -3.26 0.71 21.84
CA GLU A 232 -3.74 1.18 23.14
C GLU A 232 -3.42 2.63 23.46
N ASP A 233 -2.46 3.25 22.75
CA ASP A 233 -2.17 4.68 22.86
C ASP A 233 -3.24 5.57 22.24
N VAL A 234 -4.22 4.98 21.57
CA VAL A 234 -5.34 5.67 20.93
C VAL A 234 -6.64 5.01 21.35
N ASP A 235 -7.46 5.71 22.11
CA ASP A 235 -8.80 5.25 22.45
C ASP A 235 -9.72 5.38 21.21
N PRO A 236 -10.19 4.26 20.64
CA PRO A 236 -10.99 4.29 19.41
C PRO A 236 -12.40 4.87 19.61
N GLN A 237 -12.89 4.97 20.86
CA GLN A 237 -14.22 5.47 21.17
C GLN A 237 -14.21 6.98 21.38
N THR A 238 -13.22 7.50 22.11
CA THR A 238 -13.14 8.92 22.46
C THR A 238 -12.17 9.71 21.57
N GLY A 239 -11.28 9.01 20.86
CA GLY A 239 -10.17 9.61 20.10
C GLY A 239 -9.07 10.19 20.99
N LEU A 240 -9.14 10.01 22.30
CA LEU A 240 -8.08 10.42 23.22
C LEU A 240 -6.81 9.61 22.98
N ARG A 241 -5.68 10.23 23.27
CA ARG A 241 -4.35 9.64 23.07
C ARG A 241 -3.57 9.62 24.37
N SER A 242 -2.51 8.81 24.43
CA SER A 242 -1.65 8.70 25.60
C SER A 242 -0.93 10.01 25.91
N ALA A 243 -0.51 10.20 27.17
CA ALA A 243 0.27 11.37 27.59
C ALA A 243 1.55 11.49 26.75
N SER A 244 2.24 10.37 26.49
CA SER A 244 3.45 10.35 25.65
C SER A 244 3.22 10.87 24.24
N PHE A 245 2.04 10.63 23.67
CA PHE A 245 1.67 11.21 22.38
C PHE A 245 1.55 12.73 22.48
N TYR A 246 0.85 13.25 23.49
CA TYR A 246 0.66 14.69 23.65
C TYR A 246 1.97 15.42 23.95
N ASP A 247 2.87 14.82 24.71
CA ASP A 247 4.22 15.36 24.99
C ASP A 247 5.03 15.47 23.70
N LEU A 248 5.02 14.42 22.87
CA LEU A 248 5.70 14.43 21.60
C LEU A 248 5.06 15.41 20.60
N GLN A 249 3.73 15.49 20.57
CA GLN A 249 3.02 16.48 19.75
C GLN A 249 3.29 17.92 20.20
N ALA A 250 3.45 18.17 21.49
CA ALA A 250 3.84 19.50 22.00
C ALA A 250 5.26 19.89 21.55
N LYS A 251 6.18 18.92 21.48
CA LYS A 251 7.53 19.11 20.96
C LYS A 251 7.55 19.35 19.45
N PHE A 252 6.69 18.65 18.71
CA PHE A 252 6.56 18.73 17.24
C PHE A 252 5.12 19.10 16.86
N PRO A 253 4.72 20.35 17.08
CA PRO A 253 3.30 20.71 16.97
C PRO A 253 2.77 20.77 15.53
N TYR A 254 3.66 20.87 14.53
CA TYR A 254 3.30 21.12 13.14
C TYR A 254 3.79 20.00 12.21
N ASN A 255 3.02 19.80 11.13
CA ASN A 255 3.43 19.00 9.98
C ASN A 255 3.99 19.95 8.91
N LEU A 256 5.31 19.97 8.77
CA LEU A 256 6.02 20.87 7.87
C LEU A 256 5.97 20.37 6.42
N LEU A 257 5.94 21.27 5.45
CA LEU A 257 6.17 20.95 4.04
C LEU A 257 7.51 21.54 3.60
N ASN A 258 8.43 20.69 3.16
CA ASN A 258 9.80 21.08 2.77
C ASN A 258 10.50 21.92 3.86
N GLY A 259 10.28 21.57 5.13
CA GLY A 259 10.84 22.27 6.29
C GLY A 259 10.12 23.57 6.69
N ALA A 260 9.13 24.01 5.93
CA ALA A 260 8.38 25.21 6.22
C ALA A 260 6.97 24.90 6.78
N GLN A 261 6.46 25.79 7.60
CA GLN A 261 5.10 25.67 8.16
C GLN A 261 4.06 25.80 7.04
N ARG A 262 3.22 24.77 6.91
CA ARG A 262 2.10 24.76 5.95
C ARG A 262 0.85 25.31 6.60
N THR A 263 0.19 26.24 5.91
CA THR A 263 -1.11 26.77 6.33
C THR A 263 -2.22 26.06 5.55
N VAL A 264 -3.21 25.56 6.24
CA VAL A 264 -4.41 24.95 5.66
C VAL A 264 -5.60 25.85 5.96
N ARG A 265 -6.41 26.15 4.95
CA ARG A 265 -7.67 26.86 5.10
C ARG A 265 -8.82 25.88 4.87
N LEU A 266 -9.59 25.61 5.88
CA LEU A 266 -10.87 24.93 5.76
C LEU A 266 -11.94 25.95 5.38
N GLU A 267 -12.96 25.51 4.66
CA GLU A 267 -14.06 26.36 4.20
C GLU A 267 -14.72 27.04 5.41
N GLY A 268 -14.84 28.37 5.38
CA GLY A 268 -15.41 29.16 6.48
C GLY A 268 -14.50 29.36 7.71
N GLN A 269 -13.25 28.89 7.69
CA GLN A 269 -12.32 29.05 8.82
C GLN A 269 -11.13 29.94 8.47
N ALA A 270 -10.52 30.56 9.48
CA ALA A 270 -9.25 31.24 9.33
C ALA A 270 -8.15 30.24 8.96
N ALA A 271 -7.16 30.69 8.15
CA ALA A 271 -6.01 29.86 7.80
C ALA A 271 -5.24 29.46 9.08
N GLN A 272 -5.04 28.17 9.26
CA GLN A 272 -4.35 27.60 10.42
C GLN A 272 -3.13 26.81 10.00
N ALA A 273 -2.11 26.79 10.85
CA ALA A 273 -0.96 25.92 10.64
C ALA A 273 -1.36 24.46 10.71
N GLN A 274 -0.91 23.66 9.75
CA GLN A 274 -1.17 22.23 9.75
C GLN A 274 -0.48 21.56 10.93
N ARG A 275 -1.26 20.98 11.84
CA ARG A 275 -0.72 20.24 12.99
C ARG A 275 -0.08 18.93 12.56
N SER A 276 0.88 18.46 13.38
CA SER A 276 1.40 17.10 13.24
C SER A 276 0.26 16.07 13.37
N VAL A 277 0.37 14.98 12.61
CA VAL A 277 -0.72 14.02 12.40
C VAL A 277 -0.28 12.62 12.79
N LEU A 278 -1.11 11.93 13.56
CA LEU A 278 -0.93 10.51 13.82
C LEU A 278 -1.21 9.73 12.55
N VAL A 279 -0.23 8.97 12.09
CA VAL A 279 -0.33 8.13 10.89
C VAL A 279 -0.08 6.68 11.22
N ARG A 280 -0.65 5.79 10.43
CA ARG A 280 -0.44 4.36 10.58
C ARG A 280 0.92 3.96 10.01
N ILE A 281 1.64 3.09 10.74
CA ILE A 281 2.87 2.48 10.24
C ILE A 281 2.49 1.50 9.13
N PRO A 282 3.11 1.59 7.93
CA PRO A 282 2.82 0.69 6.83
C PRO A 282 3.03 -0.78 7.23
N SER A 283 2.17 -1.65 6.74
CA SER A 283 2.41 -3.10 6.73
C SER A 283 3.03 -3.46 5.38
N ARG A 284 4.11 -4.21 5.40
CA ARG A 284 4.64 -4.85 4.20
C ARG A 284 3.69 -5.92 3.72
#